data_c2ec664102d3ba74b13b09832e402a9b
#
_entry.id   c2ec664102d3ba74b13b09832e402a9b
#
_cell.length_a   1.000
_cell.length_b   1.000
_cell.length_c   1.000
_cell.angle_alpha   90.00
_cell.angle_beta   90.00
_cell.angle_gamma   90.00
#
_symmetry.space_group_name_H-M   'P 1'
#
loop_
_entity.id
_entity.type
_entity.pdbx_description
1 polymer ?
#
loop_
_entity_poly.entity_id
_entity_poly.type
_entity_poly.pdbx_seq_one_letter_code
_entity_poly.pdbx_strand_id
1 'polypeptide(L)'
;MTYLRSISVRAPAKVNLQLGVGGRRDDGYHELASVFLAVSLSDRITLTAAEELRVTVGGPRAADVPADASNIAARAVELLAKRSGLHPGVHVHIDKHIPVQGGMAGGSADAAGALVGCDALWNLGLGRPELLSLAAELGSDVPFSLVGGAAFGSGRGERLTVLPVGATTHWVFATAGFGLSTPAVFAEQERRRRSAGVPWTADGVPSPLMSRKLVDALAAGDTASLADALGNDLEPVATSMRPQLTATLKSGTDAGALAGILCGSGATIGFLVSDGHQARTVAQKLLASGTCTSAHIAAGPVPGPEPEEIITTGENG
;
A
#
# COMPACT_ATOMS: atom_id res chain seq x y z
N MET A 1 23.45 32.39 6.77
CA MET A 1 22.94 31.02 6.48
C MET A 1 21.52 30.98 6.93
N THR A 2 20.58 30.81 5.98
CA THR A 2 19.17 30.66 6.32
C THR A 2 18.92 29.18 6.55
N TYR A 3 18.51 28.79 7.74
CA TYR A 3 18.10 27.42 8.02
C TYR A 3 16.69 27.21 7.44
N LEU A 4 16.55 26.26 6.55
CA LEU A 4 15.25 25.83 6.06
C LEU A 4 14.76 24.68 6.94
N ARG A 5 13.59 24.82 7.52
CA ARG A 5 12.92 23.75 8.25
C ARG A 5 12.43 22.71 7.26
N SER A 6 12.82 21.48 7.46
CA SER A 6 12.38 20.33 6.66
C SER A 6 11.89 19.22 7.58
N ILE A 7 10.89 18.51 7.13
CA ILE A 7 10.33 17.33 7.78
C ILE A 7 10.55 16.12 6.87
N SER A 8 11.12 15.06 7.42
CA SER A 8 11.24 13.77 6.74
C SER A 8 10.20 12.81 7.32
N VAL A 9 9.54 12.06 6.44
CA VAL A 9 8.53 11.07 6.83
C VAL A 9 8.81 9.76 6.11
N ARG A 10 8.83 8.67 6.84
CA ARG A 10 8.89 7.33 6.26
C ARG A 10 7.49 6.78 6.10
N ALA A 11 7.08 6.48 4.86
CA ALA A 11 5.75 6.05 4.50
C ALA A 11 5.75 4.56 4.07
N PRO A 12 5.22 3.64 4.90
CA PRO A 12 5.30 2.21 4.66
C PRO A 12 4.33 1.73 3.58
N ALA A 13 4.74 0.70 2.83
CA ALA A 13 3.88 -0.08 1.97
C ALA A 13 2.91 -0.96 2.77
N LYS A 14 1.94 -1.56 2.06
CA LYS A 14 1.03 -2.56 2.65
C LYS A 14 0.98 -3.84 1.82
N VAL A 15 0.56 -4.90 2.47
CA VAL A 15 0.05 -6.11 1.83
C VAL A 15 -1.37 -6.37 2.30
N ASN A 16 -2.21 -6.95 1.42
CA ASN A 16 -3.52 -7.47 1.82
C ASN A 16 -3.33 -8.93 2.22
N LEU A 17 -3.52 -9.24 3.50
CA LEU A 17 -3.54 -10.63 3.99
C LEU A 17 -4.85 -11.31 3.56
N GLN A 18 -5.91 -10.51 3.44
CA GLN A 18 -7.19 -10.87 2.85
C GLN A 18 -7.66 -9.75 1.94
N LEU A 19 -8.23 -10.10 0.80
CA LEU A 19 -9.01 -9.20 -0.04
C LEU A 19 -10.25 -9.92 -0.58
N GLY A 20 -11.34 -9.79 0.13
CA GLY A 20 -12.67 -10.23 -0.31
C GLY A 20 -13.35 -9.14 -1.14
N VAL A 21 -13.92 -9.50 -2.29
CA VAL A 21 -14.57 -8.56 -3.21
C VAL A 21 -16.05 -8.86 -3.31
N GLY A 22 -16.86 -7.96 -2.81
CA GLY A 22 -18.33 -7.98 -2.90
C GLY A 22 -18.86 -7.52 -4.27
N GLY A 23 -20.12 -7.14 -4.28
CA GLY A 23 -20.78 -6.60 -5.46
C GLY A 23 -20.39 -5.14 -5.71
N ARG A 24 -20.66 -4.69 -6.95
CA ARG A 24 -20.47 -3.29 -7.33
C ARG A 24 -21.56 -2.42 -6.69
N ARG A 25 -21.15 -1.34 -6.07
CA ARG A 25 -21.97 -0.34 -5.40
C ARG A 25 -22.44 0.74 -6.41
N ASP A 26 -23.39 1.55 -6.00
CA ASP A 26 -23.91 2.66 -6.81
C ASP A 26 -22.86 3.76 -7.07
N ASP A 27 -21.87 3.90 -6.15
CA ASP A 27 -20.74 4.81 -6.33
C ASP A 27 -19.67 4.32 -7.32
N GLY A 28 -19.90 3.16 -7.94
CA GLY A 28 -19.01 2.55 -8.92
C GLY A 28 -17.88 1.71 -8.35
N TYR A 29 -17.69 1.71 -7.03
CA TYR A 29 -16.72 0.86 -6.31
C TYR A 29 -17.35 -0.49 -5.93
N HIS A 30 -16.52 -1.39 -5.42
CA HIS A 30 -16.97 -2.67 -4.85
C HIS A 30 -16.98 -2.60 -3.32
N GLU A 31 -17.89 -3.34 -2.71
CA GLU A 31 -17.81 -3.61 -1.28
C GLU A 31 -16.63 -4.54 -1.03
N LEU A 32 -15.76 -4.17 -0.11
CA LEU A 32 -14.54 -4.91 0.19
C LEU A 32 -14.52 -5.38 1.65
N ALA A 33 -13.87 -6.52 1.88
CA ALA A 33 -13.36 -6.94 3.18
C ALA A 33 -11.88 -7.20 3.04
N SER A 34 -11.06 -6.30 3.54
CA SER A 34 -9.60 -6.41 3.43
C SER A 34 -8.95 -6.45 4.80
N VAL A 35 -8.03 -7.37 5.01
CA VAL A 35 -7.11 -7.32 6.14
C VAL A 35 -5.78 -6.81 5.61
N PHE A 36 -5.41 -5.61 6.03
CA PHE A 36 -4.18 -4.94 5.66
C PHE A 36 -3.09 -5.18 6.71
N LEU A 37 -1.85 -5.26 6.26
CA LEU A 37 -0.64 -5.23 7.09
C LEU A 37 0.36 -4.23 6.50
N ALA A 38 0.81 -3.27 7.30
CA ALA A 38 1.90 -2.37 6.94
C ALA A 38 3.24 -3.09 7.07
N VAL A 39 4.13 -2.89 6.08
CA VAL A 39 5.42 -3.57 6.00
C VAL A 39 6.58 -2.58 5.88
N SER A 40 7.78 -2.99 6.28
CA SER A 40 8.96 -2.12 6.39
C SER A 40 9.53 -1.60 5.06
N LEU A 41 9.08 -2.12 3.90
CA LEU A 41 9.33 -1.49 2.60
C LEU A 41 8.61 -0.15 2.57
N SER A 42 9.34 0.95 2.37
CA SER A 42 8.79 2.30 2.54
C SER A 42 9.41 3.29 1.59
N ASP A 43 8.65 4.31 1.21
CA ASP A 43 9.15 5.53 0.59
C ASP A 43 9.56 6.52 1.67
N ARG A 44 10.41 7.48 1.30
CA ARG A 44 10.76 8.62 2.15
C ARG A 44 10.25 9.89 1.51
N ILE A 45 9.46 10.65 2.26
CA ILE A 45 8.91 11.94 1.83
C ILE A 45 9.61 13.03 2.62
N THR A 46 10.29 13.95 1.93
CA THR A 46 10.90 15.14 2.55
C THR A 46 10.13 16.37 2.13
N LEU A 47 9.66 17.13 3.11
CA LEU A 47 8.89 18.35 2.90
C LEU A 47 9.69 19.54 3.42
N THR A 48 9.94 20.49 2.54
CA THR A 48 10.71 21.71 2.85
C THR A 48 9.85 22.92 2.50
N ALA A 49 9.83 23.93 3.37
CA ALA A 49 9.11 25.16 3.09
C ALA A 49 9.63 25.81 1.79
N ALA A 50 8.72 26.26 0.94
CA ALA A 50 9.01 26.86 -0.36
C ALA A 50 7.98 27.97 -0.67
N GLU A 51 8.25 28.78 -1.72
CA GLU A 51 7.29 29.79 -2.16
C GLU A 51 6.07 29.16 -2.83
N GLU A 52 6.28 28.10 -3.61
CA GLU A 52 5.22 27.39 -4.34
C GLU A 52 5.30 25.88 -4.12
N LEU A 53 4.20 25.18 -4.37
CA LEU A 53 4.15 23.73 -4.37
C LEU A 53 4.98 23.18 -5.52
N ARG A 54 5.96 22.35 -5.18
CA ARG A 54 6.80 21.64 -6.14
C ARG A 54 6.97 20.19 -5.72
N VAL A 55 6.89 19.26 -6.67
CA VAL A 55 7.19 17.85 -6.45
C VAL A 55 8.43 17.45 -7.21
N THR A 56 9.32 16.71 -6.55
CA THR A 56 10.43 16.01 -7.19
C THR A 56 10.43 14.56 -6.73
N VAL A 57 10.87 13.67 -7.60
CA VAL A 57 10.90 12.24 -7.32
C VAL A 57 12.31 11.71 -7.57
N GLY A 58 12.85 11.01 -6.59
CA GLY A 58 14.11 10.28 -6.65
C GLY A 58 13.90 8.78 -6.42
N GLY A 59 15.01 8.04 -6.35
CA GLY A 59 14.99 6.60 -6.10
C GLY A 59 14.80 5.74 -7.36
N PRO A 60 14.84 4.41 -7.18
CA PRO A 60 14.86 3.44 -8.31
C PRO A 60 13.62 3.47 -9.19
N ARG A 61 12.50 4.03 -8.69
CA ARG A 61 11.19 4.05 -9.36
C ARG A 61 10.73 5.46 -9.74
N ALA A 62 11.63 6.44 -9.71
CA ALA A 62 11.31 7.85 -9.95
C ALA A 62 10.63 8.10 -11.30
N ALA A 63 11.07 7.42 -12.36
CA ALA A 63 10.55 7.59 -13.71
C ALA A 63 9.07 7.14 -13.87
N ASP A 64 8.56 6.35 -12.94
CA ASP A 64 7.20 5.80 -13.00
C ASP A 64 6.17 6.66 -12.22
N VAL A 65 6.62 7.75 -11.59
CA VAL A 65 5.80 8.59 -10.70
C VAL A 65 5.68 10.01 -11.26
N PRO A 66 4.48 10.57 -11.41
CA PRO A 66 4.29 11.96 -11.82
C PRO A 66 5.01 12.94 -10.87
N ALA A 67 5.70 13.93 -11.42
CA ALA A 67 6.34 15.01 -10.67
C ALA A 67 5.59 16.35 -10.85
N ASP A 68 4.29 16.29 -11.00
CA ASP A 68 3.39 17.43 -11.23
C ASP A 68 2.17 17.42 -10.28
N ALA A 69 1.21 18.29 -10.48
CA ALA A 69 0.00 18.40 -9.67
C ALA A 69 -0.90 17.15 -9.68
N SER A 70 -0.71 16.21 -10.63
CA SER A 70 -1.43 14.94 -10.62
C SER A 70 -0.92 13.95 -9.56
N ASN A 71 0.26 14.22 -9.00
CA ASN A 71 0.83 13.43 -7.91
C ASN A 71 -0.06 13.48 -6.67
N ILE A 72 -0.39 12.32 -6.11
CA ILE A 72 -1.31 12.24 -4.96
C ILE A 72 -0.72 12.90 -3.68
N ALA A 73 0.60 12.95 -3.53
CA ALA A 73 1.23 13.70 -2.44
C ALA A 73 1.08 15.21 -2.63
N ALA A 74 1.17 15.73 -3.87
CA ALA A 74 0.85 17.13 -4.15
C ALA A 74 -0.60 17.46 -3.80
N ARG A 75 -1.53 16.60 -4.21
CA ARG A 75 -2.95 16.76 -3.88
C ARG A 75 -3.21 16.72 -2.37
N ALA A 76 -2.45 15.93 -1.63
CA ALA A 76 -2.52 15.89 -0.16
C ALA A 76 -2.10 17.23 0.46
N VAL A 77 -1.01 17.83 -0.03
CA VAL A 77 -0.55 19.17 0.40
C VAL A 77 -1.61 20.23 0.09
N GLU A 78 -2.14 20.27 -1.14
CA GLU A 78 -3.18 21.22 -1.56
C GLU A 78 -4.46 21.09 -0.73
N LEU A 79 -4.90 19.83 -0.48
CA LEU A 79 -6.09 19.56 0.32
C LEU A 79 -5.92 20.06 1.76
N LEU A 80 -4.77 19.75 2.37
CA LEU A 80 -4.47 20.19 3.75
C LEU A 80 -4.34 21.71 3.83
N ALA A 81 -3.64 22.36 2.89
CA ALA A 81 -3.49 23.81 2.82
C ALA A 81 -4.85 24.50 2.70
N LYS A 82 -5.71 24.02 1.77
CA LYS A 82 -7.07 24.52 1.58
C LYS A 82 -7.91 24.39 2.85
N ARG A 83 -7.84 23.25 3.54
CA ARG A 83 -8.58 23.00 4.79
C ARG A 83 -8.14 23.93 5.91
N SER A 84 -6.85 24.26 5.96
CA SER A 84 -6.24 25.10 7.01
C SER A 84 -6.18 26.59 6.64
N GLY A 85 -6.63 26.98 5.45
CA GLY A 85 -6.57 28.38 4.97
C GLY A 85 -5.14 28.87 4.70
N LEU A 86 -4.22 27.95 4.38
CA LEU A 86 -2.82 28.24 4.13
C LEU A 86 -2.50 28.23 2.63
N HIS A 87 -1.38 28.86 2.27
CA HIS A 87 -0.77 28.72 0.95
C HIS A 87 0.04 27.41 0.90
N PRO A 88 -0.06 26.58 -0.16
CA PRO A 88 0.62 25.28 -0.24
C PRO A 88 2.12 25.40 -0.62
N GLY A 89 2.84 26.37 -0.06
CA GLY A 89 4.26 26.63 -0.35
C GLY A 89 5.17 25.56 0.24
N VAL A 90 5.32 24.43 -0.44
CA VAL A 90 6.11 23.28 0.00
C VAL A 90 6.81 22.60 -1.18
N HIS A 91 8.09 22.31 -1.04
CA HIS A 91 8.79 21.36 -1.89
C HIS A 91 8.63 19.96 -1.28
N VAL A 92 7.95 19.08 -2.01
CA VAL A 92 7.81 17.66 -1.68
C VAL A 92 8.82 16.87 -2.49
N HIS A 93 9.77 16.24 -1.82
CA HIS A 93 10.70 15.29 -2.44
C HIS A 93 10.32 13.87 -2.02
N ILE A 94 10.07 12.99 -3.00
CA ILE A 94 9.71 11.57 -2.78
C ILE A 94 10.89 10.70 -3.22
N ASP A 95 11.50 9.96 -2.29
CA ASP A 95 12.48 8.91 -2.60
C ASP A 95 11.73 7.56 -2.70
N LYS A 96 11.53 7.10 -3.96
CA LYS A 96 10.58 6.04 -4.30
C LYS A 96 11.20 4.67 -4.33
N HIS A 97 10.84 3.82 -3.38
CA HIS A 97 11.28 2.43 -3.23
C HIS A 97 10.13 1.43 -3.35
N ILE A 98 8.91 1.83 -2.96
CA ILE A 98 7.72 0.98 -3.10
C ILE A 98 7.41 0.77 -4.59
N PRO A 99 7.17 -0.47 -5.04
CA PRO A 99 6.83 -0.77 -6.44
C PRO A 99 5.61 0.02 -6.92
N VAL A 100 5.77 0.73 -8.05
CA VAL A 100 4.67 1.49 -8.66
C VAL A 100 3.75 0.54 -9.42
N GLN A 101 2.42 0.75 -9.31
CA GLN A 101 1.39 -0.12 -9.89
C GLN A 101 1.52 -1.60 -9.46
N GLY A 102 2.09 -1.85 -8.29
CA GLY A 102 2.32 -3.18 -7.73
C GLY A 102 1.25 -3.67 -6.76
N GLY A 103 0.18 -2.91 -6.49
CA GLY A 103 -0.83 -3.28 -5.50
C GLY A 103 -0.42 -3.08 -4.03
N MET A 104 0.72 -2.41 -3.77
CA MET A 104 1.28 -2.17 -2.44
C MET A 104 0.97 -0.77 -1.88
N ALA A 105 0.06 -0.02 -2.51
CA ALA A 105 -0.40 1.31 -2.11
C ALA A 105 0.69 2.40 -1.99
N GLY A 106 1.76 2.35 -2.81
CA GLY A 106 2.86 3.31 -2.72
C GLY A 106 2.43 4.78 -2.84
N GLY A 107 1.54 5.11 -3.79
CA GLY A 107 1.00 6.47 -3.90
C GLY A 107 0.17 6.90 -2.67
N SER A 108 -0.59 5.97 -2.08
CA SER A 108 -1.36 6.24 -0.85
C SER A 108 -0.43 6.46 0.35
N ALA A 109 0.68 5.72 0.40
CA ALA A 109 1.73 5.93 1.38
C ALA A 109 2.36 7.33 1.24
N ASP A 110 2.67 7.75 0.00
CA ASP A 110 3.21 9.09 -0.28
C ASP A 110 2.24 10.19 0.17
N ALA A 111 0.94 10.03 -0.11
CA ALA A 111 -0.10 10.98 0.31
C ALA A 111 -0.23 11.04 1.85
N ALA A 112 -0.23 9.90 2.53
CA ALA A 112 -0.28 9.84 3.99
C ALA A 112 0.96 10.50 4.62
N GLY A 113 2.15 10.23 4.05
CA GLY A 113 3.40 10.87 4.45
C GLY A 113 3.37 12.40 4.24
N ALA A 114 2.80 12.86 3.13
CA ALA A 114 2.66 14.29 2.86
C ALA A 114 1.69 14.97 3.83
N LEU A 115 0.54 14.34 4.18
CA LEU A 115 -0.39 14.87 5.19
C LEU A 115 0.29 15.03 6.55
N VAL A 116 0.93 13.98 7.06
CA VAL A 116 1.61 13.99 8.35
C VAL A 116 2.78 14.98 8.38
N GLY A 117 3.55 14.98 7.31
CA GLY A 117 4.71 15.86 7.21
C GLY A 117 4.35 17.34 7.09
N CYS A 118 3.29 17.70 6.34
CA CYS A 118 2.80 19.08 6.26
C CYS A 118 2.12 19.52 7.56
N ASP A 119 1.38 18.65 8.24
CA ASP A 119 0.83 18.94 9.56
C ASP A 119 1.95 19.35 10.54
N ALA A 120 3.04 18.59 10.56
CA ALA A 120 4.23 18.90 11.36
C ALA A 120 4.98 20.16 10.87
N LEU A 121 5.16 20.32 9.56
CA LEU A 121 5.87 21.45 8.97
C LEU A 121 5.18 22.79 9.27
N TRP A 122 3.85 22.80 9.18
CA TRP A 122 3.02 23.97 9.41
C TRP A 122 2.57 24.13 10.87
N ASN A 123 2.93 23.17 11.76
CA ASN A 123 2.53 23.15 13.18
C ASN A 123 1.00 23.25 13.38
N LEU A 124 0.23 22.50 12.59
CA LEU A 124 -1.23 22.55 12.69
C LEU A 124 -1.74 21.77 13.91
N GLY A 125 -1.06 20.66 14.24
CA GLY A 125 -1.43 19.82 15.39
C GLY A 125 -2.78 19.14 15.20
N LEU A 126 -3.10 18.71 13.98
CA LEU A 126 -4.37 18.07 13.65
C LEU A 126 -4.52 16.75 14.39
N GLY A 127 -5.71 16.51 14.90
CA GLY A 127 -6.06 15.24 15.51
C GLY A 127 -6.12 14.11 14.47
N ARG A 128 -5.84 12.88 14.93
CA ARG A 128 -5.92 11.70 14.06
C ARG A 128 -7.25 11.55 13.29
N PRO A 129 -8.44 11.85 13.89
CA PRO A 129 -9.70 11.79 13.15
C PRO A 129 -9.75 12.76 11.96
N GLU A 130 -9.18 13.94 12.10
CA GLU A 130 -9.16 14.96 11.05
C GLU A 130 -8.24 14.55 9.89
N LEU A 131 -7.03 14.07 10.21
CA LEU A 131 -6.11 13.51 9.20
C LEU A 131 -6.72 12.31 8.46
N LEU A 132 -7.46 11.42 9.17
CA LEU A 132 -8.16 10.29 8.55
C LEU A 132 -9.28 10.76 7.61
N SER A 133 -9.99 11.84 7.95
CA SER A 133 -11.00 12.43 7.05
C SER A 133 -10.39 12.91 5.76
N LEU A 134 -9.27 13.66 5.83
CA LEU A 134 -8.51 14.12 4.65
C LEU A 134 -7.96 12.94 3.83
N ALA A 135 -7.45 11.92 4.51
CA ALA A 135 -6.93 10.72 3.86
C ALA A 135 -8.01 9.99 3.04
N ALA A 136 -9.24 9.88 3.56
CA ALA A 136 -10.36 9.24 2.86
C ALA A 136 -10.84 10.03 1.62
N GLU A 137 -10.65 11.36 1.59
CA GLU A 137 -10.92 12.19 0.41
C GLU A 137 -9.89 11.94 -0.72
N LEU A 138 -8.65 11.58 -0.37
CA LEU A 138 -7.57 11.36 -1.32
C LEU A 138 -7.63 9.99 -2.00
N GLY A 139 -8.02 8.94 -1.25
CA GLY A 139 -8.12 7.59 -1.80
C GLY A 139 -8.42 6.54 -0.74
N SER A 140 -8.88 5.37 -1.18
CA SER A 140 -9.35 4.29 -0.29
C SER A 140 -8.25 3.69 0.61
N ASP A 141 -7.02 3.60 0.10
CA ASP A 141 -5.89 3.03 0.86
C ASP A 141 -5.13 4.06 1.71
N VAL A 142 -5.37 5.38 1.51
CA VAL A 142 -4.67 6.45 2.24
C VAL A 142 -4.94 6.41 3.76
N PRO A 143 -6.19 6.15 4.22
CA PRO A 143 -6.46 5.98 5.65
C PRO A 143 -5.63 4.85 6.28
N PHE A 144 -5.50 3.69 5.61
CA PHE A 144 -4.67 2.61 6.15
C PHE A 144 -3.19 2.98 6.15
N SER A 145 -2.69 3.62 5.09
CA SER A 145 -1.30 4.11 5.03
C SER A 145 -1.00 5.07 6.19
N LEU A 146 -1.99 5.86 6.64
CA LEU A 146 -1.87 6.74 7.80
C LEU A 146 -1.89 5.97 9.13
N VAL A 147 -2.71 4.90 9.23
CA VAL A 147 -2.85 4.09 10.46
C VAL A 147 -1.64 3.20 10.68
N GLY A 148 -1.18 2.50 9.66
CA GLY A 148 -0.15 1.48 9.77
C GLY A 148 -0.59 0.25 10.57
N GLY A 149 0.37 -0.54 11.04
CA GLY A 149 0.08 -1.73 11.83
C GLY A 149 -0.66 -2.79 11.03
N ALA A 150 -1.74 -3.33 11.61
CA ALA A 150 -2.70 -4.19 10.92
C ALA A 150 -4.11 -3.66 11.15
N ALA A 151 -4.95 -3.70 10.11
CA ALA A 151 -6.35 -3.29 10.21
C ALA A 151 -7.26 -4.08 9.27
N PHE A 152 -8.50 -4.26 9.69
CA PHE A 152 -9.59 -4.66 8.83
C PHE A 152 -10.23 -3.43 8.20
N GLY A 153 -10.36 -3.43 6.88
CA GLY A 153 -11.02 -2.40 6.09
C GLY A 153 -12.30 -2.92 5.44
N SER A 154 -13.39 -2.19 5.61
CA SER A 154 -14.68 -2.41 4.95
C SER A 154 -15.07 -1.20 4.10
N GLY A 155 -16.23 -1.26 3.42
CA GLY A 155 -16.59 -0.27 2.42
C GLY A 155 -15.73 -0.43 1.17
N ARG A 156 -15.02 0.61 0.77
CA ARG A 156 -13.98 0.56 -0.28
C ARG A 156 -12.60 0.19 0.28
N GLY A 157 -12.52 -0.16 1.58
CA GLY A 157 -11.31 -0.39 2.36
C GLY A 157 -10.96 0.78 3.30
N GLU A 158 -11.70 1.88 3.27
CA GLU A 158 -11.45 3.11 4.03
C GLU A 158 -11.94 3.07 5.48
N ARG A 159 -12.90 2.20 5.80
CA ARG A 159 -13.45 2.07 7.16
C ARG A 159 -12.62 1.06 7.95
N LEU A 160 -11.77 1.54 8.81
CA LEU A 160 -10.73 0.74 9.44
C LEU A 160 -11.08 0.35 10.89
N THR A 161 -10.79 -0.91 11.20
CA THR A 161 -10.74 -1.43 12.57
C THR A 161 -9.35 -2.01 12.81
N VAL A 162 -8.59 -1.45 13.74
CA VAL A 162 -7.23 -1.93 14.08
C VAL A 162 -7.29 -3.35 14.60
N LEU A 163 -6.34 -4.18 14.17
CA LEU A 163 -6.24 -5.58 14.58
C LEU A 163 -4.98 -5.83 15.41
N PRO A 164 -5.03 -6.72 16.41
CA PRO A 164 -3.86 -7.15 17.14
C PRO A 164 -2.96 -8.03 16.27
N VAL A 165 -1.65 -7.93 16.49
CA VAL A 165 -0.64 -8.78 15.83
C VAL A 165 0.28 -9.34 16.90
N GLY A 166 0.36 -10.67 16.99
CA GLY A 166 1.09 -11.38 18.04
C GLY A 166 2.59 -11.54 17.78
N ALA A 167 3.01 -11.48 16.50
CA ALA A 167 4.41 -11.61 16.13
C ALA A 167 4.75 -10.86 14.84
N THR A 168 6.02 -10.54 14.66
CA THR A 168 6.54 -10.01 13.40
C THR A 168 6.46 -11.09 12.31
N THR A 169 5.91 -10.73 11.15
CA THR A 169 5.87 -11.55 9.94
C THR A 169 6.96 -11.12 8.97
N HIS A 170 7.53 -12.07 8.22
CA HIS A 170 8.58 -11.83 7.25
C HIS A 170 8.08 -12.10 5.84
N TRP A 171 8.44 -11.22 4.91
CA TRP A 171 7.90 -11.21 3.56
C TRP A 171 8.97 -11.03 2.50
N VAL A 172 8.71 -11.58 1.32
CA VAL A 172 9.43 -11.26 0.07
C VAL A 172 8.41 -10.78 -0.96
N PHE A 173 8.58 -9.57 -1.48
CA PHE A 173 7.71 -9.00 -2.51
C PHE A 173 8.39 -9.12 -3.87
N ALA A 174 7.88 -10.01 -4.71
CA ALA A 174 8.35 -10.21 -6.08
C ALA A 174 7.58 -9.31 -7.04
N THR A 175 8.28 -8.41 -7.75
CA THR A 175 7.66 -7.50 -8.72
C THR A 175 7.77 -8.03 -10.12
N ALA A 176 6.71 -7.93 -10.90
CA ALA A 176 6.72 -8.22 -12.32
C ALA A 176 7.31 -7.05 -13.13
N GLY A 177 7.79 -7.33 -14.34
CA GLY A 177 8.22 -6.30 -15.30
C GLY A 177 7.06 -5.54 -15.98
N PHE A 178 5.84 -5.70 -15.46
CA PHE A 178 4.61 -5.07 -15.96
C PHE A 178 3.69 -4.72 -14.79
N GLY A 179 2.80 -3.73 -14.99
CA GLY A 179 1.72 -3.41 -14.08
C GLY A 179 0.39 -4.06 -14.47
N LEU A 180 -0.55 -4.07 -13.55
CA LEU A 180 -1.96 -4.35 -13.79
C LEU A 180 -2.80 -3.12 -13.44
N SER A 181 -3.70 -2.76 -14.34
CA SER A 181 -4.66 -1.69 -14.09
C SER A 181 -5.73 -2.19 -13.11
N THR A 182 -5.82 -1.60 -11.93
CA THR A 182 -6.84 -1.93 -10.92
C THR A 182 -8.26 -1.91 -11.50
N PRO A 183 -8.69 -0.85 -12.24
CA PRO A 183 -10.00 -0.87 -12.89
C PRO A 183 -10.19 -2.03 -13.86
N ALA A 184 -9.16 -2.42 -14.61
CA ALA A 184 -9.26 -3.52 -15.57
C ALA A 184 -9.43 -4.88 -14.86
N VAL A 185 -8.75 -5.11 -13.73
CA VAL A 185 -8.89 -6.35 -12.95
C VAL A 185 -10.30 -6.46 -12.36
N PHE A 186 -10.83 -5.38 -11.77
CA PHE A 186 -12.20 -5.37 -11.26
C PHE A 186 -13.25 -5.54 -12.36
N ALA A 187 -13.08 -4.89 -13.52
CA ALA A 187 -13.97 -5.07 -14.67
C ALA A 187 -13.97 -6.53 -15.19
N GLU A 188 -12.82 -7.17 -15.21
CA GLU A 188 -12.72 -8.59 -15.59
C GLU A 188 -13.37 -9.50 -14.55
N GLN A 189 -13.27 -9.19 -13.26
CA GLN A 189 -13.99 -9.90 -12.20
C GLN A 189 -15.51 -9.80 -12.39
N GLU A 190 -16.03 -8.60 -12.67
CA GLU A 190 -17.46 -8.41 -13.01
C GLU A 190 -17.88 -9.20 -14.25
N ARG A 191 -17.06 -9.13 -15.31
CA ARG A 191 -17.34 -9.86 -16.56
C ARG A 191 -17.46 -11.36 -16.31
N ARG A 192 -16.57 -11.94 -15.49
CA ARG A 192 -16.61 -13.37 -15.13
C ARG A 192 -17.88 -13.73 -14.36
N ARG A 193 -18.24 -12.92 -13.37
CA ARG A 193 -19.49 -13.12 -12.60
C ARG A 193 -20.70 -13.11 -13.54
N ARG A 194 -20.80 -12.12 -14.43
CA ARG A 194 -21.88 -12.03 -15.44
C ARG A 194 -21.91 -13.25 -16.34
N SER A 195 -20.77 -13.67 -16.88
CA SER A 195 -20.69 -14.83 -17.78
C SER A 195 -21.05 -16.15 -17.10
N ALA A 196 -20.83 -16.26 -15.78
CA ALA A 196 -21.22 -17.41 -14.97
C ALA A 196 -22.67 -17.36 -14.48
N GLY A 197 -23.44 -16.32 -14.82
CA GLY A 197 -24.81 -16.10 -14.31
C GLY A 197 -24.84 -15.78 -12.80
N VAL A 198 -23.71 -15.37 -12.22
CA VAL A 198 -23.61 -15.01 -10.81
C VAL A 198 -23.90 -13.51 -10.65
N PRO A 199 -24.63 -13.09 -9.60
CA PRO A 199 -24.82 -11.67 -9.30
C PRO A 199 -23.50 -10.90 -9.22
N TRP A 200 -23.51 -9.65 -9.63
CA TRP A 200 -22.30 -8.79 -9.67
C TRP A 200 -22.53 -7.40 -9.05
N THR A 201 -23.78 -7.03 -8.76
CA THR A 201 -24.15 -5.81 -8.05
C THR A 201 -24.23 -6.04 -6.54
N ALA A 202 -24.20 -4.98 -5.76
CA ALA A 202 -24.26 -5.04 -4.29
C ALA A 202 -25.51 -5.77 -3.78
N ASP A 203 -26.66 -5.59 -4.43
CA ASP A 203 -27.93 -6.21 -4.03
C ASP A 203 -27.94 -7.74 -4.19
N GLY A 204 -27.12 -8.28 -5.09
CA GLY A 204 -27.10 -9.71 -5.40
C GLY A 204 -25.88 -10.46 -4.89
N VAL A 205 -24.84 -9.77 -4.44
CA VAL A 205 -23.60 -10.36 -3.90
C VAL A 205 -23.53 -10.10 -2.40
N PRO A 206 -23.47 -11.14 -1.55
CA PRO A 206 -23.27 -10.94 -0.12
C PRO A 206 -22.03 -10.09 0.14
N SER A 207 -22.12 -9.18 1.12
CA SER A 207 -20.94 -8.44 1.58
C SER A 207 -19.86 -9.42 2.03
N PRO A 208 -18.62 -9.26 1.56
CA PRO A 208 -17.53 -10.12 2.00
C PRO A 208 -17.28 -9.94 3.50
N LEU A 209 -16.88 -11.01 4.15
CA LEU A 209 -16.66 -11.02 5.59
C LEU A 209 -15.17 -11.11 5.92
N MET A 210 -14.82 -10.55 7.05
CA MET A 210 -13.51 -10.74 7.66
C MET A 210 -13.30 -12.22 8.03
N SER A 211 -12.18 -12.80 7.60
CA SER A 211 -11.80 -14.18 7.96
C SER A 211 -11.39 -14.24 9.43
N ARG A 212 -12.23 -14.90 10.26
CA ARG A 212 -11.88 -15.10 11.67
C ARG A 212 -10.61 -15.94 11.81
N LYS A 213 -10.46 -17.02 11.00
CA LYS A 213 -9.24 -17.86 11.00
C LYS A 213 -7.97 -17.02 10.79
N LEU A 214 -8.00 -16.07 9.85
CA LEU A 214 -6.87 -15.20 9.55
C LEU A 214 -6.56 -14.25 10.71
N VAL A 215 -7.60 -13.61 11.25
CA VAL A 215 -7.43 -12.65 12.37
C VAL A 215 -6.94 -13.35 13.65
N ASP A 216 -7.47 -14.54 13.96
CA ASP A 216 -7.04 -15.32 15.10
C ASP A 216 -5.57 -15.78 14.95
N ALA A 217 -5.15 -16.25 13.75
CA ALA A 217 -3.78 -16.60 13.45
C ALA A 217 -2.83 -15.40 13.56
N LEU A 218 -3.23 -14.23 13.03
CA LEU A 218 -2.47 -12.98 13.11
C LEU A 218 -2.28 -12.53 14.56
N ALA A 219 -3.36 -12.56 15.35
CA ALA A 219 -3.33 -12.17 16.75
C ALA A 219 -2.50 -13.13 17.62
N ALA A 220 -2.51 -14.42 17.28
CA ALA A 220 -1.70 -15.43 17.97
C ALA A 220 -0.21 -15.41 17.56
N GLY A 221 0.13 -14.75 16.44
CA GLY A 221 1.47 -14.79 15.84
C GLY A 221 1.81 -16.16 15.23
N ASP A 222 0.78 -16.97 14.90
CA ASP A 222 0.95 -18.27 14.26
C ASP A 222 1.11 -18.10 12.74
N THR A 223 2.37 -18.05 12.31
CA THR A 223 2.73 -17.84 10.89
C THR A 223 2.26 -18.98 9.98
N ALA A 224 2.21 -20.22 10.47
CA ALA A 224 1.75 -21.36 9.67
C ALA A 224 0.24 -21.27 9.41
N SER A 225 -0.56 -21.06 10.47
CA SER A 225 -2.01 -20.85 10.33
C SER A 225 -2.34 -19.59 9.54
N LEU A 226 -1.50 -18.55 9.64
CA LEU A 226 -1.64 -17.34 8.83
C LEU A 226 -1.42 -17.62 7.34
N ALA A 227 -0.39 -18.41 6.99
CA ALA A 227 -0.12 -18.84 5.61
C ALA A 227 -1.33 -19.54 4.98
N ASP A 228 -1.96 -20.45 5.71
CA ASP A 228 -3.16 -21.19 5.28
C ASP A 228 -4.44 -20.33 5.18
N ALA A 229 -4.41 -19.14 5.75
CA ALA A 229 -5.59 -18.27 5.81
C ALA A 229 -5.49 -17.07 4.84
N LEU A 230 -4.34 -16.86 4.18
CA LEU A 230 -4.19 -15.80 3.17
C LEU A 230 -5.19 -16.00 2.01
N GLY A 231 -5.73 -14.91 1.51
CA GLY A 231 -6.67 -15.01 0.38
C GLY A 231 -6.94 -13.69 -0.33
N ASN A 232 -6.99 -13.74 -1.66
CA ASN A 232 -7.30 -12.58 -2.50
C ASN A 232 -8.21 -13.00 -3.66
N ASP A 233 -9.46 -12.52 -3.67
CA ASP A 233 -10.46 -12.82 -4.70
C ASP A 233 -10.06 -12.35 -6.11
N LEU A 234 -9.14 -11.40 -6.21
CA LEU A 234 -8.63 -10.91 -7.50
C LEU A 234 -7.48 -11.76 -8.06
N GLU A 235 -6.87 -12.64 -7.26
CA GLU A 235 -5.72 -13.44 -7.71
C GLU A 235 -6.05 -14.36 -8.90
N PRO A 236 -7.18 -15.12 -8.91
CA PRO A 236 -7.54 -15.92 -10.08
C PRO A 236 -7.83 -15.08 -11.33
N VAL A 237 -8.25 -13.83 -11.15
CA VAL A 237 -8.48 -12.89 -12.25
C VAL A 237 -7.17 -12.41 -12.81
N ALA A 238 -6.31 -11.87 -11.94
CA ALA A 238 -5.01 -11.31 -12.31
C ALA A 238 -4.11 -12.37 -12.97
N THR A 239 -4.06 -13.60 -12.41
CA THR A 239 -3.27 -14.71 -12.97
C THR A 239 -3.75 -15.15 -14.34
N SER A 240 -5.06 -15.09 -14.61
CA SER A 240 -5.56 -15.39 -15.96
C SER A 240 -5.29 -14.27 -16.97
N MET A 241 -5.32 -13.00 -16.53
CA MET A 241 -4.95 -11.86 -17.37
C MET A 241 -3.43 -11.83 -17.66
N ARG A 242 -2.64 -12.35 -16.72
CA ARG A 242 -1.16 -12.41 -16.77
C ARG A 242 -0.67 -13.76 -16.24
N PRO A 243 -0.62 -14.81 -17.08
CA PRO A 243 -0.19 -16.16 -16.66
C PRO A 243 1.22 -16.20 -16.05
N GLN A 244 2.09 -15.23 -16.34
CA GLN A 244 3.40 -15.10 -15.72
C GLN A 244 3.35 -15.03 -14.18
N LEU A 245 2.25 -14.48 -13.63
CA LEU A 245 2.06 -14.41 -12.17
C LEU A 245 1.93 -15.80 -11.54
N THR A 246 1.31 -16.76 -12.25
CA THR A 246 1.25 -18.17 -11.81
C THR A 246 2.65 -18.80 -11.73
N ALA A 247 3.53 -18.48 -12.68
CA ALA A 247 4.91 -18.94 -12.65
C ALA A 247 5.67 -18.37 -11.44
N THR A 248 5.46 -17.07 -11.15
CA THR A 248 6.07 -16.42 -9.98
C THR A 248 5.57 -17.04 -8.68
N LEU A 249 4.24 -17.26 -8.52
CA LEU A 249 3.65 -17.93 -7.35
C LEU A 249 4.29 -19.30 -7.13
N LYS A 250 4.35 -20.12 -8.19
CA LYS A 250 4.99 -21.44 -8.12
C LYS A 250 6.47 -21.35 -7.72
N SER A 251 7.23 -20.45 -8.35
CA SER A 251 8.66 -20.29 -8.06
C SER A 251 8.94 -19.91 -6.60
N GLY A 252 8.11 -19.06 -5.99
CA GLY A 252 8.27 -18.68 -4.59
C GLY A 252 7.94 -19.84 -3.64
N THR A 253 6.90 -20.62 -3.94
CA THR A 253 6.56 -21.82 -3.16
C THR A 253 7.67 -22.88 -3.29
N ASP A 254 8.17 -23.15 -4.50
CA ASP A 254 9.30 -24.06 -4.75
C ASP A 254 10.60 -23.57 -4.08
N ALA A 255 10.74 -22.27 -3.90
CA ALA A 255 11.86 -21.64 -3.17
C ALA A 255 11.79 -21.85 -1.65
N GLY A 256 10.64 -22.26 -1.12
CA GLY A 256 10.40 -22.55 0.29
C GLY A 256 9.56 -21.52 1.03
N ALA A 257 8.86 -20.59 0.32
CA ALA A 257 7.88 -19.73 0.97
C ALA A 257 6.72 -20.54 1.57
N LEU A 258 6.19 -20.09 2.70
CA LEU A 258 5.05 -20.74 3.37
C LEU A 258 3.76 -20.55 2.56
N ALA A 259 3.55 -19.36 1.99
CA ALA A 259 2.47 -19.05 1.09
C ALA A 259 2.85 -17.88 0.18
N GLY A 260 2.19 -17.77 -0.99
CA GLY A 260 2.22 -16.63 -1.87
C GLY A 260 0.83 -16.01 -1.99
N ILE A 261 0.76 -14.69 -2.15
CA ILE A 261 -0.49 -13.95 -2.34
C ILE A 261 -0.29 -12.76 -3.27
N LEU A 262 -1.26 -12.50 -4.12
CA LEU A 262 -1.29 -11.27 -4.94
C LEU A 262 -1.49 -10.03 -4.05
N CYS A 263 -0.67 -9.01 -4.19
CA CYS A 263 -0.83 -7.74 -3.49
C CYS A 263 -1.93 -6.90 -4.17
N GLY A 264 -3.04 -6.66 -3.49
CA GLY A 264 -4.17 -5.90 -4.04
C GLY A 264 -4.65 -6.47 -5.38
N SER A 265 -4.68 -5.64 -6.43
CA SER A 265 -4.99 -6.06 -7.81
C SER A 265 -3.75 -6.54 -8.60
N GLY A 266 -2.57 -6.55 -8.00
CA GLY A 266 -1.30 -6.96 -8.60
C GLY A 266 -0.54 -5.76 -9.23
N ALA A 267 0.55 -6.02 -9.91
CA ALA A 267 1.15 -7.32 -10.29
C ALA A 267 2.24 -7.86 -9.31
N THR A 268 2.40 -7.28 -8.13
CA THR A 268 3.35 -7.78 -7.12
C THR A 268 2.77 -9.00 -6.41
N ILE A 269 3.61 -10.00 -6.15
CA ILE A 269 3.28 -11.15 -5.30
C ILE A 269 4.08 -11.05 -4.01
N GLY A 270 3.37 -11.09 -2.88
CA GLY A 270 3.94 -11.20 -1.56
C GLY A 270 4.07 -12.66 -1.14
N PHE A 271 5.23 -13.05 -0.64
CA PHE A 271 5.50 -14.37 -0.11
C PHE A 271 5.74 -14.29 1.39
N LEU A 272 4.91 -14.96 2.16
CA LEU A 272 5.11 -15.13 3.60
C LEU A 272 6.18 -16.19 3.83
N VAL A 273 7.14 -15.90 4.68
CA VAL A 273 8.26 -16.80 5.02
C VAL A 273 8.42 -16.92 6.53
N SER A 274 9.14 -17.94 7.01
CA SER A 274 9.30 -18.21 8.45
C SER A 274 10.10 -17.14 9.19
N ASP A 275 11.12 -16.58 8.53
CA ASP A 275 12.06 -15.65 9.16
C ASP A 275 12.89 -14.86 8.12
N GLY A 276 13.72 -13.93 8.60
CA GLY A 276 14.57 -13.11 7.74
C GLY A 276 15.68 -13.89 7.00
N HIS A 277 16.08 -15.06 7.48
CA HIS A 277 17.05 -15.90 6.76
C HIS A 277 16.38 -16.56 5.56
N GLN A 278 15.20 -17.14 5.76
CA GLN A 278 14.41 -17.72 4.67
C GLN A 278 14.01 -16.65 3.65
N ALA A 279 13.70 -15.41 4.09
CA ALA A 279 13.42 -14.30 3.19
C ALA A 279 14.56 -14.08 2.18
N ARG A 280 15.81 -14.08 2.64
CA ARG A 280 16.98 -13.93 1.75
C ARG A 280 17.09 -15.08 0.75
N THR A 281 16.89 -16.31 1.21
CA THR A 281 16.95 -17.51 0.36
C THR A 281 15.87 -17.48 -0.71
N VAL A 282 14.63 -17.17 -0.33
CA VAL A 282 13.48 -17.09 -1.25
C VAL A 282 13.68 -15.94 -2.26
N ALA A 283 14.15 -14.77 -1.81
CA ALA A 283 14.43 -13.65 -2.70
C ALA A 283 15.48 -13.99 -3.77
N GLN A 284 16.59 -14.62 -3.36
CA GLN A 284 17.64 -15.05 -4.29
C GLN A 284 17.14 -16.06 -5.33
N LYS A 285 16.38 -17.07 -4.89
CA LYS A 285 15.82 -18.10 -5.78
C LYS A 285 14.78 -17.50 -6.75
N LEU A 286 13.92 -16.60 -6.28
CA LEU A 286 12.97 -15.87 -7.14
C LEU A 286 13.67 -15.07 -8.23
N LEU A 287 14.72 -14.32 -7.90
CA LEU A 287 15.51 -13.59 -8.90
C LEU A 287 16.19 -14.55 -9.88
N ALA A 288 16.78 -15.65 -9.39
CA ALA A 288 17.43 -16.66 -10.23
C ALA A 288 16.46 -17.40 -11.16
N SER A 289 15.17 -17.51 -10.78
CA SER A 289 14.14 -18.14 -11.63
C SER A 289 13.77 -17.30 -12.86
N GLY A 290 14.08 -15.99 -12.87
CA GLY A 290 13.70 -15.06 -13.93
C GLY A 290 12.19 -14.77 -14.00
N THR A 291 11.38 -15.21 -13.01
CA THR A 291 9.93 -15.00 -13.00
C THR A 291 9.52 -13.63 -12.43
N CYS A 292 10.45 -12.89 -11.85
CA CYS A 292 10.26 -11.53 -11.37
C CYS A 292 11.44 -10.63 -11.73
N THR A 293 11.24 -9.32 -11.74
CA THR A 293 12.29 -8.33 -12.05
C THR A 293 13.03 -7.83 -10.81
N SER A 294 12.37 -7.87 -9.65
CA SER A 294 13.00 -7.58 -8.36
C SER A 294 12.31 -8.35 -7.24
N ALA A 295 13.02 -8.53 -6.13
CA ALA A 295 12.53 -9.18 -4.93
C ALA A 295 12.94 -8.33 -3.71
N HIS A 296 11.95 -7.78 -2.99
CA HIS A 296 12.16 -6.90 -1.85
C HIS A 296 11.82 -7.63 -0.56
N ILE A 297 12.75 -7.63 0.38
CA ILE A 297 12.53 -8.23 1.71
C ILE A 297 11.95 -7.17 2.63
N ALA A 298 10.90 -7.53 3.37
CA ALA A 298 10.30 -6.67 4.36
C ALA A 298 9.76 -7.47 5.56
N ALA A 299 9.47 -6.77 6.64
CA ALA A 299 8.83 -7.32 7.83
C ALA A 299 7.65 -6.44 8.24
N GLY A 300 6.68 -7.00 8.93
CA GLY A 300 5.52 -6.29 9.45
C GLY A 300 4.94 -6.97 10.69
N PRO A 301 4.13 -6.25 11.49
CA PRO A 301 3.66 -4.89 11.22
C PRO A 301 4.72 -3.83 11.47
N VAL A 302 4.53 -2.66 10.83
CA VAL A 302 5.24 -1.42 11.17
C VAL A 302 4.22 -0.30 11.42
N PRO A 303 4.55 0.74 12.22
CA PRO A 303 3.66 1.89 12.42
C PRO A 303 3.40 2.64 11.12
N GLY A 304 2.36 3.47 11.10
CA GLY A 304 2.14 4.46 10.04
C GLY A 304 3.23 5.53 9.99
N PRO A 305 3.10 6.52 9.11
CA PRO A 305 4.08 7.58 8.96
C PRO A 305 4.19 8.42 10.24
N GLU A 306 5.44 8.69 10.64
CA GLU A 306 5.78 9.57 11.75
C GLU A 306 6.76 10.63 11.25
N PRO A 307 6.57 11.93 11.63
CA PRO A 307 7.43 13.00 11.18
C PRO A 307 8.73 13.03 11.98
N GLU A 308 9.85 13.22 11.28
CA GLU A 308 11.17 13.46 11.86
C GLU A 308 11.66 14.83 11.37
N GLU A 309 11.96 15.74 12.28
CA GLU A 309 12.49 17.07 11.93
C GLU A 309 13.95 16.96 11.50
N ILE A 310 14.27 17.46 10.33
CA ILE A 310 15.64 17.58 9.83
C ILE A 310 15.96 19.06 9.59
N ILE A 311 17.08 19.51 10.14
CA ILE A 311 17.58 20.87 9.90
C ILE A 311 18.53 20.80 8.69
N THR A 312 18.10 21.40 7.57
CA THR A 312 18.96 21.53 6.39
C THR A 312 19.59 22.94 6.35
N THR A 313 20.91 22.99 6.15
CA THR A 313 21.57 24.26 5.81
C THR A 313 21.29 24.57 4.36
N GLY A 314 20.61 25.68 4.08
CA GLY A 314 20.42 26.15 2.71
C GLY A 314 21.77 26.47 2.08
N GLU A 315 22.13 25.79 1.01
CA GLU A 315 23.17 26.27 0.11
C GLU A 315 22.64 27.51 -0.59
N ASN A 316 23.31 28.66 -0.37
CA ASN A 316 23.08 29.85 -1.17
C ASN A 316 23.60 29.54 -2.59
N GLY A 317 22.72 29.26 -3.55
CA GLY A 317 23.01 29.28 -4.96
C GLY A 317 22.86 30.66 -5.55
#